data_6fa7bc10218000eaae82a1d26cbb6821
#
_entry.id   6fa7bc10218000eaae82a1d26cbb6821
#
_cell.length_a   1.000
_cell.length_b   1.000
_cell.length_c   1.000
_cell.angle_alpha   90.00
_cell.angle_beta   90.00
_cell.angle_gamma   90.00
#
_symmetry.space_group_name_H-M   'P 1'
#
loop_
_entity.id
_entity.type
_entity.pdbx_description
1 polymer ?
#
loop_
_entity_poly.entity_id
_entity_poly.type
_entity_poly.pdbx_seq_one_letter_code
_entity_poly.pdbx_strand_id
1 'polypeptide(L)'
;MPTPTNLANPQPLKLGRLVTTLGAFAQVPHDEMLAALHRHVAHDWGDVCPEDRNANDEACRLGFRVLSVYRSRAGVRFWIITEADRSSTCVLLPEDY
;
A
#
# COMPACT_ATOMS: atom_id res chain seq x y z
N MET A 1 22.44 8.24 20.95
CA MET A 1 21.99 8.53 20.65
C MET A 1 21.35 8.43 19.66
N PRO A 2 20.79 8.39 19.34
CA PRO A 2 20.30 8.27 18.44
C PRO A 2 19.74 8.51 17.54
N THR A 3 19.39 8.36 17.19
CA THR A 3 19.22 8.40 16.18
C THR A 3 18.13 9.07 15.51
N PRO A 4 18.15 10.27 15.26
CA PRO A 4 17.20 11.06 14.53
C PRO A 4 17.02 10.66 13.10
N THR A 5 17.97 9.95 12.54
CA THR A 5 17.84 9.48 11.19
C THR A 5 16.59 8.64 10.98
N ASN A 6 16.17 7.92 11.99
CA ASN A 6 14.97 7.09 11.86
C ASN A 6 13.72 7.92 11.71
N LEU A 7 13.73 9.15 12.20
CA LEU A 7 12.58 10.03 12.05
C LEU A 7 12.50 10.60 10.64
N ALA A 8 13.67 10.87 10.05
CA ALA A 8 13.71 11.41 8.68
C ALA A 8 13.50 10.34 7.63
N ASN A 9 13.79 9.09 7.96
CA ASN A 9 13.76 7.98 7.01
C ASN A 9 12.86 6.87 7.55
N PRO A 10 11.56 6.95 7.27
CA PRO A 10 10.65 5.91 7.73
C PRO A 10 11.10 4.54 7.24
N GLN A 11 10.90 3.55 8.05
CA GLN A 11 11.22 2.18 7.67
C GLN A 11 10.29 1.75 6.53
N PRO A 12 10.78 0.95 5.57
CA PRO A 12 9.92 0.39 4.56
C PRO A 12 8.80 -0.42 5.21
N LEU A 13 7.60 -0.33 4.63
CA LEU A 13 6.47 -1.09 5.12
C LEU A 13 6.69 -2.57 4.85
N LYS A 14 6.51 -3.39 5.86
CA LYS A 14 6.60 -4.84 5.70
C LYS A 14 5.30 -5.36 5.11
N LEU A 15 5.43 -6.20 4.09
CA LEU A 15 4.26 -6.65 3.33
C LEU A 15 3.74 -8.02 3.76
N GLY A 16 4.60 -8.84 4.35
CA GLY A 16 4.22 -10.22 4.65
C GLY A 16 3.96 -10.99 3.37
N ARG A 17 2.93 -11.86 3.39
CA ARG A 17 2.56 -12.63 2.22
C ARG A 17 1.85 -11.73 1.21
N LEU A 18 2.29 -11.77 -0.04
CA LEU A 18 1.65 -11.01 -1.11
C LEU A 18 0.57 -11.85 -1.76
N VAL A 19 -0.63 -11.31 -1.85
CA VAL A 19 -1.74 -11.97 -2.52
C VAL A 19 -2.45 -10.97 -3.42
N THR A 20 -3.21 -11.47 -4.39
CA THR A 20 -4.01 -10.63 -5.27
C THR A 20 -5.34 -11.32 -5.51
N THR A 21 -6.39 -10.52 -5.70
CA THR A 21 -7.65 -11.07 -6.15
C THR A 21 -7.54 -11.45 -7.63
N LEU A 22 -8.41 -12.34 -8.08
CA LEU A 22 -8.44 -12.70 -9.49
C LEU A 22 -8.77 -11.50 -10.36
N GLY A 23 -9.67 -10.63 -9.90
CA GLY A 23 -10.03 -9.43 -10.64
C GLY A 23 -8.84 -8.51 -10.86
N ALA A 24 -8.10 -8.23 -9.80
CA ALA A 24 -6.92 -7.37 -9.92
C ALA A 24 -5.86 -8.05 -10.80
N PHE A 25 -5.65 -9.34 -10.61
CA PHE A 25 -4.67 -10.07 -11.40
C PHE A 25 -5.00 -9.99 -12.90
N ALA A 26 -6.28 -10.06 -13.23
CA ALA A 26 -6.72 -10.04 -14.62
C ALA A 26 -6.68 -8.65 -15.25
N GLN A 27 -6.90 -7.60 -14.47
CA GLN A 27 -7.10 -6.26 -15.01
C GLN A 27 -5.93 -5.31 -14.85
N VAL A 28 -5.00 -5.59 -13.94
CA VAL A 28 -3.86 -4.71 -13.69
C VAL A 28 -2.60 -5.39 -14.23
N PRO A 29 -1.89 -4.74 -15.16
CA PRO A 29 -0.64 -5.32 -15.66
C PRO A 29 0.34 -5.57 -14.52
N HIS A 30 1.09 -6.65 -14.60
CA HIS A 30 1.97 -7.05 -13.51
C HIS A 30 3.06 -6.02 -13.22
N ASP A 31 3.61 -5.39 -14.26
CA ASP A 31 4.64 -4.35 -14.07
C ASP A 31 4.07 -3.15 -13.31
N GLU A 32 2.82 -2.80 -13.59
CA GLU A 32 2.17 -1.68 -12.90
C GLU A 32 1.82 -2.06 -11.46
N MET A 33 1.44 -3.31 -11.26
CA MET A 33 1.17 -3.83 -9.92
C MET A 33 2.44 -3.78 -9.06
N LEU A 34 3.58 -4.21 -9.63
CA LEU A 34 4.85 -4.18 -8.92
C LEU A 34 5.28 -2.74 -8.63
N ALA A 35 5.12 -1.85 -9.59
CA ALA A 35 5.45 -0.44 -9.37
C ALA A 35 4.61 0.15 -8.24
N ALA A 36 3.33 -0.20 -8.16
CA ALA A 36 2.45 0.27 -7.10
C ALA A 36 2.88 -0.31 -5.75
N LEU A 37 3.29 -1.57 -5.72
CA LEU A 37 3.78 -2.19 -4.48
C LEU A 37 5.04 -1.48 -3.98
N HIS A 38 5.93 -1.09 -4.88
CA HIS A 38 7.12 -0.33 -4.51
C HIS A 38 6.74 1.01 -3.89
N ARG A 39 5.73 1.69 -4.45
CA ARG A 39 5.25 2.94 -3.89
C ARG A 39 4.65 2.72 -2.51
N HIS A 40 3.85 1.67 -2.36
CA HIS A 40 3.21 1.32 -1.10
C HIS A 40 4.26 1.08 0.00
N VAL A 41 5.31 0.33 -0.32
CA VAL A 41 6.41 0.07 0.62
C VAL A 41 7.09 1.36 1.04
N ALA A 42 7.19 2.32 0.12
CA ALA A 42 7.86 3.59 0.38
C ALA A 42 6.92 4.64 0.99
N HIS A 43 5.73 4.24 1.40
CA HIS A 43 4.74 5.14 2.02
C HIS A 43 4.18 6.18 1.04
N ASP A 44 4.16 5.86 -0.24
CA ASP A 44 3.49 6.67 -1.25
C ASP A 44 2.11 6.04 -1.49
N TRP A 45 1.11 6.58 -0.82
CA TRP A 45 -0.20 5.95 -0.73
C TRP A 45 -1.08 6.18 -1.97
N GLY A 46 -0.58 6.94 -2.94
CA GLY A 46 -1.32 7.16 -4.18
C GLY A 46 -2.45 8.15 -4.04
N ASP A 47 -3.59 7.81 -4.64
CA ASP A 47 -4.74 8.71 -4.74
C ASP A 47 -5.61 8.67 -3.48
N VAL A 48 -5.05 8.98 -2.35
CA VAL A 48 -5.80 9.07 -1.10
C VAL A 48 -5.92 10.54 -0.70
N CYS A 49 -6.98 10.87 0.05
CA CYS A 49 -7.15 12.24 0.53
C CYS A 49 -6.13 12.52 1.65
N PRO A 50 -5.91 13.81 1.98
CA PRO A 50 -4.94 14.14 3.03
C PRO A 50 -5.22 13.47 4.36
N GLU A 51 -6.48 13.33 4.73
CA GLU A 51 -6.85 12.65 5.98
C GLU A 51 -6.42 11.19 5.96
N ASP A 52 -6.64 10.52 4.84
CA ASP A 52 -6.27 9.11 4.71
C ASP A 52 -4.75 8.95 4.64
N ARG A 53 -4.06 9.91 4.01
CA ARG A 53 -2.60 9.90 4.01
C ARG A 53 -2.07 9.98 5.43
N ASN A 54 -2.61 10.88 6.23
CA ASN A 54 -2.20 11.02 7.61
C ASN A 54 -2.54 9.77 8.41
N ALA A 55 -3.71 9.18 8.16
CA ALA A 55 -4.12 7.96 8.83
C ALA A 55 -3.17 6.80 8.51
N ASN A 56 -2.73 6.70 7.25
CA ASN A 56 -1.79 5.66 6.85
C ASN A 56 -0.42 5.86 7.49
N ASP A 57 0.06 7.12 7.55
CA ASP A 57 1.33 7.41 8.20
C ASP A 57 1.27 7.02 9.68
N GLU A 58 0.15 7.34 10.32
CA GLU A 58 -0.08 6.96 11.71
C GLU A 58 -0.15 5.44 11.87
N ALA A 59 -0.84 4.78 10.92
CA ALA A 59 -0.99 3.32 10.93
C ALA A 59 0.36 2.61 10.85
N CYS A 60 1.31 3.18 10.09
CA CYS A 60 2.64 2.62 9.99
C CYS A 60 3.36 2.69 11.33
N ARG A 61 3.13 3.77 12.09
CA ARG A 61 3.76 3.95 13.38
C ARG A 61 3.12 3.09 14.47
N LEU A 62 1.79 2.96 14.41
CA LEU A 62 1.04 2.35 15.51
C LEU A 62 0.60 0.92 15.24
N GLY A 63 0.86 0.41 14.04
CA GLY A 63 0.52 -0.98 13.74
C GLY A 63 -0.94 -1.18 13.39
N PHE A 64 -1.52 -0.28 12.57
CA PHE A 64 -2.86 -0.43 12.06
C PHE A 64 -2.80 -0.81 10.58
N ARG A 65 -3.94 -1.19 10.04
CA ARG A 65 -4.10 -1.54 8.63
C ARG A 65 -3.81 -0.33 7.75
N VAL A 66 -3.16 -0.56 6.62
CA VAL A 66 -2.77 0.49 5.68
C VAL A 66 -3.44 0.23 4.34
N LEU A 67 -4.00 1.27 3.72
CA LEU A 67 -4.69 1.14 2.43
C LEU A 67 -4.20 2.20 1.46
N SER A 68 -3.64 1.78 0.34
CA SER A 68 -3.23 2.67 -0.76
C SER A 68 -4.18 2.55 -1.93
N VAL A 69 -4.29 3.61 -2.72
CA VAL A 69 -5.14 3.66 -3.90
C VAL A 69 -4.30 4.07 -5.10
N TYR A 70 -4.34 3.26 -6.15
CA TYR A 70 -3.58 3.55 -7.37
C TYR A 70 -4.47 3.42 -8.59
N ARG A 71 -3.93 3.85 -9.73
CA ARG A 71 -4.63 3.77 -11.00
C ARG A 71 -3.66 3.28 -12.05
N SER A 72 -4.08 2.29 -12.84
CA SER A 72 -3.27 1.80 -13.94
C SER A 72 -3.28 2.83 -15.08
N ARG A 73 -2.39 2.66 -16.05
CA ARG A 73 -2.38 3.53 -17.21
C ARG A 73 -3.67 3.47 -18.00
N ALA A 74 -4.35 2.32 -17.95
CA ALA A 74 -5.64 2.16 -18.62
C ALA A 74 -6.79 2.73 -17.81
N GLY A 75 -6.53 3.30 -16.63
CA GLY A 75 -7.55 3.94 -15.82
C GLY A 75 -8.23 3.02 -14.82
N VAL A 76 -7.75 1.80 -14.65
CA VAL A 76 -8.33 0.86 -13.69
C VAL A 76 -7.84 1.23 -12.30
N ARG A 77 -8.76 1.52 -11.39
CA ARG A 77 -8.40 1.80 -10.00
C ARG A 77 -8.21 0.48 -9.27
N PHE A 78 -7.19 0.44 -8.42
CA PHE A 78 -6.96 -0.73 -7.58
C PHE A 78 -6.38 -0.30 -6.25
N TRP A 79 -6.55 -1.15 -5.26
CA TRP A 79 -6.11 -0.89 -3.90
C TRP A 79 -5.03 -1.87 -3.50
N ILE A 80 -4.19 -1.43 -2.55
CA ILE A 80 -3.25 -2.32 -1.89
C ILE A 80 -3.47 -2.17 -0.40
N ILE A 81 -3.79 -3.28 0.28
CA ILE A 81 -4.07 -3.28 1.71
C ILE A 81 -3.07 -4.16 2.42
N THR A 82 -2.40 -3.62 3.44
CA THR A 82 -1.54 -4.39 4.32
C THR A 82 -2.22 -4.51 5.68
N GLU A 83 -2.32 -5.73 6.18
CA GLU A 83 -3.00 -5.98 7.45
C GLU A 83 -2.22 -5.39 8.62
N ALA A 84 -2.93 -5.16 9.73
CA ALA A 84 -2.36 -4.49 10.89
C ALA A 84 -1.14 -5.20 11.44
N ASP A 85 -1.16 -6.52 11.46
CA ASP A 85 -0.04 -7.32 11.98
C ASP A 85 1.05 -7.57 10.95
N ARG A 86 0.92 -6.98 9.74
CA ARG A 86 1.86 -7.12 8.63
C ARG A 86 1.98 -8.55 8.14
N SER A 87 0.94 -9.37 8.36
CA SER A 87 0.97 -10.77 7.95
C SER A 87 0.76 -10.94 6.45
N SER A 88 0.04 -10.01 5.83
CA SER A 88 -0.25 -10.13 4.39
C SER A 88 -0.57 -8.77 3.79
N THR A 89 -0.34 -8.69 2.48
CA THR A 89 -0.68 -7.53 1.67
C THR A 89 -1.45 -8.03 0.45
N CYS A 90 -2.59 -7.43 0.19
CA CYS A 90 -3.47 -7.85 -0.91
C CYS A 90 -3.62 -6.73 -1.92
N VAL A 91 -3.48 -7.08 -3.20
CA VAL A 91 -3.83 -6.19 -4.31
C VAL A 91 -5.22 -6.57 -4.77
N LEU A 92 -6.13 -5.60 -4.83
CA LEU A 92 -7.54 -5.92 -5.14
C LEU A 92 -8.17 -4.74 -5.87
N LEU A 93 -9.28 -5.03 -6.54
CA LEU A 93 -10.11 -3.97 -7.11
C LEU A 93 -11.10 -3.51 -6.02
N PRO A 94 -11.56 -2.24 -6.09
CA PRO A 94 -12.54 -1.77 -5.10
C PRO A 94 -13.77 -2.67 -4.98
N GLU A 95 -14.23 -3.21 -6.10
CA GLU A 95 -15.42 -4.09 -6.10
C GLU A 95 -15.15 -5.46 -5.48
N ASP A 96 -13.89 -5.81 -5.28
CA ASP A 96 -13.52 -7.07 -4.62
C ASP A 96 -13.60 -6.96 -3.10
N TYR A 97 -13.69 -5.74 -2.62
CA TYR A 97 -13.71 -5.50 -1.18
C TYR A 97 -15.11 -5.73 -0.64
#